data_addf5caad90135d6041e727e6b597ae5
#
_entry.id   addf5caad90135d6041e727e6b597ae5
#
_cell.length_a   1.000
_cell.length_b   1.000
_cell.length_c   1.000
_cell.angle_alpha   90.00
_cell.angle_beta   90.00
_cell.angle_gamma   90.00
#
_symmetry.space_group_name_H-M   'P 1'
#
loop_
_entity.id
_entity.type
_entity.pdbx_description
1 polymer ?
#
loop_
_entity_poly.entity_id
_entity_poly.type
_entity_poly.pdbx_seq_one_letter_code
_entity_poly.pdbx_strand_id
1 'polypeptide(L)'
;MSFLLLFPTLVAARPLADSPQEGDIPRFGILVEGLYRGGQPTQKGFQFLKEKGIKTIINLRAEDNSEQAFVEKLGMKYIRIPVLEVRPWSQIPQGSIAKFFELVNNPENYPIFFHCRRGADRTGLFAALYRMALQRWDAVKAYNEARDIGMRWYYAGLKAQIYDFHPPAPDELQPAIKKQ
;
A
#
# COMPACT_ATOMS: atom_id res chain seq x y z
N MET A 1 -50.35 3.43 26.05
CA MET A 1 -49.45 3.72 24.93
C MET A 1 -48.05 3.31 25.33
N SER A 2 -47.60 2.12 24.91
CA SER A 2 -46.27 1.60 25.23
C SER A 2 -45.28 2.00 24.12
N PHE A 3 -44.29 2.81 24.45
CA PHE A 3 -43.20 3.16 23.56
C PHE A 3 -42.15 2.02 23.54
N LEU A 4 -42.08 1.32 22.43
CA LEU A 4 -41.05 0.32 22.19
C LEU A 4 -39.77 1.06 21.74
N LEU A 5 -38.77 1.14 22.62
CA LEU A 5 -37.44 1.66 22.32
C LEU A 5 -36.69 0.58 21.48
N LEU A 6 -36.59 0.82 20.19
CA LEU A 6 -35.69 0.08 19.31
C LEU A 6 -34.23 0.51 19.59
N PHE A 7 -33.49 -0.33 20.31
CA PHE A 7 -32.03 -0.19 20.39
C PHE A 7 -31.42 -0.63 19.05
N PRO A 8 -30.56 0.18 18.42
CA PRO A 8 -29.82 -0.29 17.27
C PRO A 8 -28.88 -1.42 17.71
N THR A 9 -29.05 -2.58 17.12
CA THR A 9 -28.12 -3.70 17.29
C THR A 9 -26.77 -3.27 16.76
N LEU A 10 -25.81 -3.10 17.67
CA LEU A 10 -24.41 -2.92 17.37
C LEU A 10 -23.96 -4.16 16.60
N VAL A 11 -23.82 -4.05 15.27
CA VAL A 11 -23.18 -5.09 14.49
C VAL A 11 -21.72 -5.13 14.93
N ALA A 12 -21.42 -6.07 15.81
CA ALA A 12 -20.05 -6.36 16.21
C ALA A 12 -19.26 -6.65 14.94
N ALA A 13 -18.25 -5.82 14.68
CA ALA A 13 -17.28 -6.08 13.60
C ALA A 13 -16.76 -7.51 13.80
N ARG A 14 -16.99 -8.38 12.80
CA ARG A 14 -16.42 -9.73 12.79
C ARG A 14 -14.91 -9.59 13.04
N PRO A 15 -14.33 -10.36 13.99
CA PRO A 15 -12.89 -10.45 14.09
C PRO A 15 -12.35 -10.82 12.70
N LEU A 16 -11.30 -10.16 12.26
CA LEU A 16 -10.58 -10.50 11.03
C LEU A 16 -9.96 -11.91 11.21
N ALA A 17 -10.78 -12.95 11.04
CA ALA A 17 -10.33 -14.34 11.04
C ALA A 17 -9.36 -14.65 9.89
N ASP A 18 -9.18 -13.71 8.95
CA ASP A 18 -8.46 -13.87 7.70
C ASP A 18 -7.20 -12.98 7.61
N SER A 19 -6.64 -12.53 8.73
CA SER A 19 -5.35 -11.84 8.69
C SER A 19 -4.23 -12.87 8.47
N PRO A 20 -3.27 -12.60 7.55
CA PRO A 20 -2.12 -13.48 7.40
C PRO A 20 -1.35 -13.54 8.71
N GLN A 21 -0.79 -14.70 9.03
CA GLN A 21 0.13 -14.80 10.16
C GLN A 21 1.30 -13.83 9.93
N GLU A 22 1.81 -13.24 11.01
CA GLU A 22 2.82 -12.17 10.97
C GLU A 22 4.05 -12.48 10.09
N GLY A 23 4.39 -13.76 9.92
CA GLY A 23 5.48 -14.22 9.06
C GLY A 23 5.16 -14.33 7.57
N ASP A 24 3.90 -14.41 7.17
CA ASP A 24 3.52 -14.65 5.77
C ASP A 24 3.50 -13.39 4.92
N ILE A 25 3.12 -12.25 5.49
CA ILE A 25 3.22 -10.93 4.86
C ILE A 25 3.67 -9.92 5.91
N PRO A 26 4.96 -9.67 6.03
CA PRO A 26 5.48 -8.72 7.02
C PRO A 26 4.81 -7.35 6.89
N ARG A 27 4.38 -6.77 8.01
CA ARG A 27 3.76 -5.43 8.04
C ARG A 27 2.57 -5.28 7.10
N PHE A 28 1.78 -6.34 6.95
CA PHE A 28 0.54 -6.24 6.17
C PHE A 28 -0.35 -5.12 6.73
N GLY A 29 -0.92 -4.32 5.85
CA GLY A 29 -1.80 -3.22 6.23
C GLY A 29 -2.67 -2.73 5.08
N ILE A 30 -3.75 -2.09 5.46
CA ILE A 30 -4.72 -1.48 4.55
C ILE A 30 -4.43 0.01 4.50
N LEU A 31 -4.20 0.54 3.31
CA LEU A 31 -4.04 1.99 3.11
C LEU A 31 -5.41 2.65 2.96
N VAL A 32 -6.21 2.10 2.07
CA VAL A 32 -7.65 2.34 1.90
C VAL A 32 -8.28 1.03 1.43
N GLU A 33 -9.60 0.96 1.40
CA GLU A 33 -10.30 -0.18 0.82
C GLU A 33 -9.81 -0.43 -0.61
N GLY A 34 -9.46 -1.68 -0.90
CA GLY A 34 -8.90 -2.08 -2.19
C GLY A 34 -7.42 -1.79 -2.40
N LEU A 35 -6.74 -1.04 -1.50
CA LEU A 35 -5.30 -0.79 -1.60
C LEU A 35 -4.57 -1.26 -0.34
N TYR A 36 -3.77 -2.29 -0.50
CA TYR A 36 -3.07 -2.99 0.56
C TYR A 36 -1.55 -2.86 0.39
N ARG A 37 -0.82 -2.96 1.49
CA ARG A 37 0.64 -2.86 1.51
C ARG A 37 1.29 -3.87 2.43
N GLY A 38 2.56 -4.15 2.20
CA GLY A 38 3.31 -5.04 3.09
C GLY A 38 4.77 -5.22 2.70
N GLY A 39 5.39 -6.18 3.35
CA GLY A 39 6.68 -6.74 2.94
C GLY A 39 6.49 -7.88 1.94
N GLN A 40 7.61 -8.49 1.54
CA GLN A 40 7.65 -9.63 0.63
C GLN A 40 6.80 -10.77 1.17
N PRO A 41 5.71 -11.16 0.48
CA PRO A 41 4.93 -12.31 0.91
C PRO A 41 5.67 -13.63 0.72
N THR A 42 5.40 -14.61 1.58
CA THR A 42 5.68 -16.02 1.31
C THR A 42 4.71 -16.56 0.26
N GLN A 43 4.90 -17.80 -0.18
CA GLN A 43 3.92 -18.46 -1.06
C GLN A 43 2.52 -18.51 -0.41
N LYS A 44 2.44 -18.78 0.90
CA LYS A 44 1.17 -18.74 1.66
C LYS A 44 0.60 -17.32 1.70
N GLY A 45 1.45 -16.31 1.87
CA GLY A 45 1.03 -14.92 1.81
C GLY A 45 0.42 -14.54 0.46
N PHE A 46 0.98 -15.00 -0.66
CA PHE A 46 0.37 -14.79 -1.98
C PHE A 46 -0.94 -15.54 -2.17
N GLN A 47 -1.07 -16.76 -1.63
CA GLN A 47 -2.34 -17.50 -1.61
C GLN A 47 -3.42 -16.73 -0.84
N PHE A 48 -3.08 -16.25 0.36
CA PHE A 48 -3.97 -15.39 1.15
C PHE A 48 -4.40 -14.13 0.37
N LEU A 49 -3.47 -13.45 -0.31
CA LEU A 49 -3.81 -12.28 -1.12
C LEU A 49 -4.77 -12.64 -2.27
N LYS A 50 -4.59 -13.81 -2.89
CA LYS A 50 -5.51 -14.31 -3.91
C LYS A 50 -6.90 -14.58 -3.35
N GLU A 51 -7.00 -15.25 -2.21
CA GLU A 51 -8.26 -15.54 -1.52
C GLU A 51 -8.98 -14.26 -1.07
N LYS A 52 -8.20 -13.24 -0.71
CA LYS A 52 -8.70 -11.89 -0.40
C LYS A 52 -9.20 -11.12 -1.63
N GLY A 53 -9.05 -11.69 -2.81
CA GLY A 53 -9.50 -11.09 -4.06
C GLY A 53 -8.54 -10.08 -4.68
N ILE A 54 -7.27 -10.03 -4.23
CA ILE A 54 -6.27 -9.15 -4.84
C ILE A 54 -6.11 -9.51 -6.32
N LYS A 55 -6.19 -8.50 -7.18
CA LYS A 55 -6.01 -8.65 -8.63
C LYS A 55 -4.60 -8.31 -9.08
N THR A 56 -4.00 -7.31 -8.46
CA THR A 56 -2.70 -6.78 -8.91
C THR A 56 -1.69 -6.76 -7.77
N ILE A 57 -0.53 -7.33 -8.03
CA ILE A 57 0.66 -7.24 -7.17
C ILE A 57 1.63 -6.23 -7.77
N ILE A 58 2.04 -5.23 -6.99
CA ILE A 58 3.07 -4.27 -7.37
C ILE A 58 4.33 -4.54 -6.55
N ASN A 59 5.37 -5.04 -7.20
CA ASN A 59 6.68 -5.25 -6.58
C ASN A 59 7.57 -4.01 -6.76
N LEU A 60 7.98 -3.39 -5.64
CA LEU A 60 8.86 -2.23 -5.62
C LEU A 60 10.36 -2.59 -5.61
N ARG A 61 10.72 -3.85 -5.77
CA ARG A 61 12.10 -4.34 -5.64
C ARG A 61 12.80 -4.39 -6.98
N ALA A 62 13.91 -3.67 -7.11
CA ALA A 62 14.79 -3.80 -8.28
C ALA A 62 15.65 -5.08 -8.21
N GLU A 63 15.94 -5.54 -6.99
CA GLU A 63 16.85 -6.64 -6.72
C GLU A 63 16.24 -8.04 -6.89
N ASP A 64 14.89 -8.16 -6.94
CA ASP A 64 14.26 -9.47 -6.97
C ASP A 64 12.87 -9.44 -7.62
N ASN A 65 12.61 -10.40 -8.49
CA ASN A 65 11.31 -10.63 -9.12
C ASN A 65 10.98 -12.14 -9.19
N SER A 66 11.60 -12.95 -8.35
CA SER A 66 11.45 -14.41 -8.35
C SER A 66 10.02 -14.88 -8.10
N GLU A 67 9.18 -14.04 -7.48
CA GLU A 67 7.78 -14.33 -7.22
C GLU A 67 6.87 -14.22 -8.47
N GLN A 68 7.32 -13.58 -9.55
CA GLN A 68 6.47 -13.27 -10.71
C GLN A 68 5.72 -14.50 -11.25
N ALA A 69 6.45 -15.56 -11.56
CA ALA A 69 5.84 -16.77 -12.11
C ALA A 69 4.80 -17.41 -11.17
N PHE A 70 5.03 -17.31 -9.85
CA PHE A 70 4.09 -17.82 -8.86
C PHE A 70 2.83 -16.95 -8.78
N VAL A 71 2.97 -15.63 -8.77
CA VAL A 71 1.86 -14.67 -8.74
C VAL A 71 0.97 -14.83 -9.99
N GLU A 72 1.60 -14.90 -11.17
CA GLU A 72 0.90 -15.10 -12.45
C GLU A 72 0.18 -16.47 -12.50
N LYS A 73 0.78 -17.53 -11.96
CA LYS A 73 0.15 -18.84 -11.82
C LYS A 73 -1.11 -18.80 -10.94
N LEU A 74 -1.14 -17.93 -9.94
CA LEU A 74 -2.33 -17.69 -9.12
C LEU A 74 -3.40 -16.85 -9.85
N GLY A 75 -3.14 -16.41 -11.09
CA GLY A 75 -4.05 -15.59 -11.88
C GLY A 75 -4.14 -14.14 -11.40
N MET A 76 -3.10 -13.64 -10.74
CA MET A 76 -2.96 -12.22 -10.39
C MET A 76 -2.04 -11.51 -11.38
N LYS A 77 -2.33 -10.25 -11.66
CA LYS A 77 -1.46 -9.39 -12.48
C LYS A 77 -0.22 -9.02 -11.68
N TYR A 78 0.95 -9.18 -12.27
CA TYR A 78 2.21 -8.78 -11.66
C TYR A 78 2.79 -7.56 -12.37
N ILE A 79 3.12 -6.53 -11.60
CA ILE A 79 3.71 -5.29 -12.10
C ILE A 79 4.92 -4.96 -11.25
N ARG A 80 6.02 -4.64 -11.93
CA ARG A 80 7.26 -4.25 -11.27
C ARG A 80 7.52 -2.76 -11.41
N ILE A 81 7.79 -2.09 -10.31
CA ILE A 81 8.35 -0.74 -10.26
C ILE A 81 9.75 -0.88 -9.64
N PRO A 82 10.81 -1.04 -10.43
CA PRO A 82 12.12 -1.40 -9.92
C PRO A 82 12.78 -0.23 -9.20
N VAL A 83 12.63 -0.20 -7.87
CA VAL A 83 13.31 0.74 -6.99
C VAL A 83 14.51 0.04 -6.35
N LEU A 84 15.70 0.59 -6.52
CA LEU A 84 16.92 0.08 -5.91
C LEU A 84 16.81 0.05 -4.39
N GLU A 85 17.64 -0.78 -3.74
CA GLU A 85 17.73 -0.80 -2.31
C GLU A 85 18.17 0.58 -1.79
N VAL A 86 17.37 1.14 -0.87
CA VAL A 86 17.59 2.50 -0.38
C VAL A 86 18.76 2.55 0.62
N ARG A 87 19.55 3.61 0.50
CA ARG A 87 20.59 4.01 1.42
C ARG A 87 20.15 5.27 2.16
N PRO A 88 20.84 5.71 3.22
CA PRO A 88 20.40 6.87 4.02
C PRO A 88 20.04 8.13 3.22
N TRP A 89 20.77 8.41 2.15
CA TRP A 89 20.56 9.61 1.32
C TRP A 89 19.84 9.35 0.01
N SER A 90 19.43 8.11 -0.25
CA SER A 90 18.72 7.75 -1.49
C SER A 90 17.35 8.40 -1.55
N GLN A 91 16.99 8.84 -2.74
CA GLN A 91 15.63 9.20 -3.11
C GLN A 91 15.11 8.20 -4.14
N ILE A 92 13.80 7.98 -4.15
CA ILE A 92 13.14 7.16 -5.16
C ILE A 92 12.97 8.00 -6.43
N PRO A 93 13.31 7.45 -7.61
CA PRO A 93 13.18 8.19 -8.86
C PRO A 93 11.75 8.67 -9.10
N GLN A 94 11.59 9.89 -9.59
CA GLN A 94 10.27 10.48 -9.88
C GLN A 94 9.46 9.63 -10.87
N GLY A 95 10.10 9.00 -11.85
CA GLY A 95 9.44 8.07 -12.78
C GLY A 95 8.81 6.86 -12.08
N SER A 96 9.44 6.36 -11.00
CA SER A 96 8.86 5.28 -10.20
C SER A 96 7.63 5.75 -9.41
N ILE A 97 7.67 6.98 -8.90
CA ILE A 97 6.54 7.60 -8.19
C ILE A 97 5.39 7.83 -9.17
N ALA A 98 5.67 8.42 -10.33
CA ALA A 98 4.66 8.64 -11.37
C ALA A 98 4.00 7.33 -11.82
N LYS A 99 4.81 6.27 -12.04
CA LYS A 99 4.28 4.94 -12.40
C LYS A 99 3.38 4.34 -11.31
N PHE A 100 3.74 4.53 -10.05
CA PHE A 100 2.88 4.09 -8.95
C PHE A 100 1.53 4.80 -8.98
N PHE A 101 1.52 6.13 -9.14
CA PHE A 101 0.27 6.89 -9.23
C PHE A 101 -0.56 6.54 -10.46
N GLU A 102 0.05 6.30 -11.61
CA GLU A 102 -0.65 5.77 -12.79
C GLU A 102 -1.40 4.47 -12.46
N LEU A 103 -0.75 3.54 -11.76
CA LEU A 103 -1.32 2.25 -11.43
C LEU A 103 -2.44 2.34 -10.39
N VAL A 104 -2.27 3.13 -9.33
CA VAL A 104 -3.29 3.28 -8.28
C VAL A 104 -4.44 4.19 -8.68
N ASN A 105 -4.28 4.96 -9.76
CA ASN A 105 -5.38 5.75 -10.34
C ASN A 105 -6.19 4.98 -11.40
N ASN A 106 -5.76 3.77 -11.78
CA ASN A 106 -6.52 2.94 -12.71
C ASN A 106 -7.40 1.93 -11.95
N PRO A 107 -8.76 2.07 -12.00
CA PRO A 107 -9.69 1.20 -11.29
C PRO A 107 -9.60 -0.27 -11.70
N GLU A 108 -9.18 -0.56 -12.94
CA GLU A 108 -9.04 -1.94 -13.42
C GLU A 108 -7.97 -2.75 -12.68
N ASN A 109 -7.00 -2.06 -12.04
CA ASN A 109 -5.97 -2.73 -11.29
C ASN A 109 -6.42 -3.19 -9.89
N TYR A 110 -7.55 -2.69 -9.40
CA TYR A 110 -8.01 -2.97 -8.03
C TYR A 110 -8.71 -4.32 -7.87
N PRO A 111 -8.59 -4.97 -6.70
CA PRO A 111 -7.79 -4.56 -5.54
C PRO A 111 -6.28 -4.77 -5.75
N ILE A 112 -5.46 -3.86 -5.21
CA ILE A 112 -4.00 -3.82 -5.37
C ILE A 112 -3.32 -4.17 -4.04
N PHE A 113 -2.25 -4.97 -4.11
CA PHE A 113 -1.26 -5.09 -3.04
C PHE A 113 0.12 -4.64 -3.55
N PHE A 114 0.76 -3.70 -2.85
CA PHE A 114 2.11 -3.28 -3.17
C PHE A 114 3.09 -3.55 -2.03
N HIS A 115 4.31 -3.93 -2.39
CA HIS A 115 5.30 -4.34 -1.40
C HIS A 115 6.74 -4.03 -1.82
N CYS A 116 7.61 -4.03 -0.82
CA CYS A 116 9.05 -4.15 -0.98
C CYS A 116 9.55 -5.33 -0.13
N ARG A 117 10.86 -5.45 0.10
CA ARG A 117 11.41 -6.55 0.90
C ARG A 117 10.85 -6.57 2.33
N ARG A 118 10.93 -5.46 3.05
CA ARG A 118 10.53 -5.35 4.46
C ARG A 118 9.11 -4.82 4.67
N GLY A 119 8.51 -4.21 3.68
CA GLY A 119 7.24 -3.50 3.83
C GLY A 119 7.34 -2.19 4.62
N ALA A 120 8.53 -1.63 4.75
CA ALA A 120 8.79 -0.49 5.61
C ALA A 120 9.27 0.75 4.83
N ASP A 121 10.50 0.71 4.31
CA ASP A 121 11.17 1.92 3.80
C ASP A 121 10.57 2.39 2.45
N ARG A 122 10.74 1.61 1.36
CA ARG A 122 10.14 1.91 0.05
C ARG A 122 8.60 1.96 0.13
N THR A 123 8.02 0.93 0.72
CA THR A 123 6.56 0.84 0.92
C THR A 123 6.03 2.00 1.75
N GLY A 124 6.73 2.39 2.82
CA GLY A 124 6.34 3.52 3.66
C GLY A 124 6.36 4.85 2.91
N LEU A 125 7.38 5.08 2.06
CA LEU A 125 7.40 6.29 1.22
C LEU A 125 6.18 6.33 0.29
N PHE A 126 5.93 5.27 -0.50
CA PHE A 126 4.79 5.25 -1.42
C PHE A 126 3.46 5.41 -0.69
N ALA A 127 3.30 4.82 0.52
CA ALA A 127 2.14 5.02 1.36
C ALA A 127 2.00 6.49 1.80
N ALA A 128 3.08 7.12 2.26
CA ALA A 128 3.08 8.53 2.66
C ALA A 128 2.69 9.46 1.50
N LEU A 129 3.29 9.26 0.32
CA LEU A 129 2.96 10.06 -0.87
C LEU A 129 1.50 9.87 -1.30
N TYR A 130 0.97 8.64 -1.22
CA TYR A 130 -0.46 8.37 -1.46
C TYR A 130 -1.35 9.13 -0.48
N ARG A 131 -1.04 9.11 0.82
CA ARG A 131 -1.77 9.85 1.86
C ARG A 131 -1.79 11.35 1.56
N MET A 132 -0.65 11.90 1.17
CA MET A 132 -0.55 13.33 0.86
C MET A 132 -1.33 13.68 -0.41
N ALA A 133 -1.15 12.92 -1.50
CA ALA A 133 -1.77 13.21 -2.78
C ALA A 133 -3.29 13.02 -2.77
N LEU A 134 -3.79 11.90 -2.26
CA LEU A 134 -5.19 11.51 -2.42
C LEU A 134 -6.03 11.70 -1.15
N GLN A 135 -5.40 11.81 0.03
CA GLN A 135 -6.10 12.03 1.29
C GLN A 135 -5.78 13.38 1.94
N ARG A 136 -4.94 14.19 1.27
CA ARG A 136 -4.59 15.55 1.70
C ARG A 136 -3.95 15.63 3.09
N TRP A 137 -3.22 14.57 3.47
CA TRP A 137 -2.43 14.61 4.69
C TRP A 137 -1.25 15.57 4.51
N ASP A 138 -0.89 16.27 5.59
CA ASP A 138 0.37 16.99 5.64
C ASP A 138 1.57 16.04 5.73
N ALA A 139 2.75 16.57 5.44
CA ALA A 139 3.98 15.79 5.40
C ALA A 139 4.36 15.20 6.76
N VAL A 140 4.06 15.89 7.86
CA VAL A 140 4.38 15.43 9.22
C VAL A 140 3.56 14.19 9.56
N LYS A 141 2.24 14.24 9.32
CA LYS A 141 1.35 13.11 9.56
C LYS A 141 1.70 11.91 8.69
N ALA A 142 1.97 12.15 7.39
CA ALA A 142 2.34 11.09 6.46
C ALA A 142 3.70 10.44 6.82
N TYR A 143 4.68 11.25 7.22
CA TYR A 143 5.97 10.75 7.68
C TYR A 143 5.84 9.94 8.99
N ASN A 144 5.04 10.40 9.94
CA ASN A 144 4.83 9.67 11.20
C ASN A 144 4.19 8.30 10.94
N GLU A 145 3.16 8.20 10.08
CA GLU A 145 2.62 6.90 9.67
C GLU A 145 3.71 6.02 9.03
N ALA A 146 4.54 6.56 8.14
CA ALA A 146 5.64 5.79 7.55
C ALA A 146 6.65 5.30 8.62
N ARG A 147 6.89 6.08 9.68
CA ARG A 147 7.71 5.68 10.83
C ARG A 147 7.06 4.54 11.62
N ASP A 148 5.76 4.62 11.87
CA ASP A 148 4.98 3.61 12.58
C ASP A 148 4.93 2.28 11.78
N ILE A 149 4.88 2.36 10.46
CA ILE A 149 5.03 1.22 9.55
C ILE A 149 6.41 0.56 9.68
N GLY A 150 7.41 1.31 10.12
CA GLY A 150 8.78 0.85 10.36
C GLY A 150 9.83 1.42 9.42
N MET A 151 9.56 2.55 8.74
CA MET A 151 10.57 3.29 8.00
C MET A 151 11.70 3.70 8.93
N ARG A 152 12.93 3.46 8.53
CA ARG A 152 14.10 3.75 9.37
C ARG A 152 14.34 5.26 9.45
N TRP A 153 14.56 5.74 10.69
CA TRP A 153 14.75 7.17 10.96
C TRP A 153 15.96 7.79 10.23
N TYR A 154 16.98 6.99 9.96
CA TYR A 154 18.21 7.45 9.32
C TYR A 154 18.13 7.52 7.78
N TYR A 155 17.00 7.18 7.16
CA TYR A 155 16.79 7.39 5.73
C TYR A 155 16.37 8.84 5.46
N ALA A 156 17.34 9.75 5.61
CA ALA A 156 17.15 11.19 5.45
C ALA A 156 16.66 11.56 4.03
N GLY A 157 17.12 10.84 3.00
CA GLY A 157 16.65 11.06 1.62
C GLY A 157 15.17 10.78 1.43
N LEU A 158 14.65 9.68 2.02
CA LEU A 158 13.21 9.38 1.96
C LEU A 158 12.39 10.37 2.80
N LYS A 159 12.90 10.77 3.96
CA LYS A 159 12.27 11.80 4.78
C LYS A 159 12.16 13.11 3.99
N ALA A 160 13.27 13.61 3.44
CA ALA A 160 13.28 14.82 2.63
C ALA A 160 12.27 14.72 1.48
N GLN A 161 12.22 13.59 0.79
CA GLN A 161 11.31 13.38 -0.33
C GLN A 161 9.83 13.44 0.09
N ILE A 162 9.47 13.02 1.32
CA ILE A 162 8.10 13.21 1.84
C ILE A 162 7.83 14.69 2.11
N TYR A 163 8.78 15.39 2.74
CA TYR A 163 8.59 16.80 3.10
C TYR A 163 8.60 17.74 1.89
N ASP A 164 9.34 17.39 0.85
CA ASP A 164 9.45 18.17 -0.40
C ASP A 164 8.37 17.77 -1.42
N PHE A 165 7.52 16.79 -1.10
CA PHE A 165 6.49 16.34 -2.03
C PHE A 165 5.35 17.36 -2.12
N HIS A 166 5.12 17.84 -3.32
CA HIS A 166 3.99 18.71 -3.66
C HIS A 166 2.92 17.87 -4.37
N PRO A 167 1.80 17.57 -3.69
CA PRO A 167 0.73 16.81 -4.31
C PRO A 167 0.22 17.52 -5.57
N PRO A 168 -0.05 16.78 -6.64
CA PRO A 168 -0.73 17.33 -7.81
C PRO A 168 -2.08 17.97 -7.44
N ALA A 169 -2.57 18.86 -8.29
CA ALA A 169 -3.87 19.48 -8.09
C ALA A 169 -5.00 18.42 -8.10
N PRO A 170 -6.14 18.66 -7.41
CA PRO A 170 -7.22 17.68 -7.27
C PRO A 170 -7.80 17.16 -8.59
N ASP A 171 -7.77 17.98 -9.61
CA ASP A 171 -8.22 17.69 -10.97
C ASP A 171 -7.25 16.81 -11.76
N GLU A 172 -5.96 16.81 -11.39
CA GLU A 172 -4.93 15.96 -12.01
C GLU A 172 -4.91 14.52 -11.44
N LEU A 173 -5.50 14.31 -10.27
CA LEU A 173 -5.58 13.02 -9.59
C LEU A 173 -7.05 12.63 -9.37
N GLN A 174 -7.72 12.12 -10.39
CA GLN A 174 -9.03 11.50 -10.16
C GLN A 174 -8.82 10.19 -9.37
N PRO A 175 -9.42 10.04 -8.16
CA PRO A 175 -9.34 8.77 -7.46
C PRO A 175 -10.03 7.68 -8.29
N ALA A 176 -9.32 6.58 -8.49
CA ALA A 176 -9.82 5.41 -9.22
C ALA A 176 -11.03 4.75 -8.53
N ILE A 177 -11.30 5.13 -7.28
CA ILE A 177 -12.41 4.62 -6.50
C ILE A 177 -13.55 5.65 -6.56
N LYS A 178 -14.34 5.64 -7.61
CA LYS A 178 -15.70 6.21 -7.54
C LYS A 178 -16.50 5.31 -6.62
N LYS A 179 -17.09 5.90 -5.57
CA LYS A 179 -18.04 5.30 -4.65
C LYS A 179 -19.03 4.41 -5.43
N GLN A 180 -19.04 3.11 -5.12
CA GLN A 180 -20.21 2.27 -5.33
C GLN A 180 -21.22 2.54 -4.23
#